data_d8c4bfd6dbdd21119a8c2556043183a2
#
_entry.id   d8c4bfd6dbdd21119a8c2556043183a2
#
_cell.length_a   1.000
_cell.length_b   1.000
_cell.length_c   1.000
_cell.angle_alpha   90.00
_cell.angle_beta   90.00
_cell.angle_gamma   90.00
#
_symmetry.space_group_name_H-M   'P 1'
#
loop_
_entity.id
_entity.type
_entity.pdbx_description
1 polymer ?
#
loop_
_entity_poly.entity_id
_entity_poly.type
_entity_poly.pdbx_seq_one_letter_code
_entity_poly.pdbx_strand_id
1 'polypeptide(L)'
;MTDISAQELDFRQLNEQIATAAADVRIDDCYGQRFIGTGLNGRTLTIHGTPGNALGAYLDGGVINVHGNVQDAVGDTMNDGRIIVHGDAGDALGYAMRGGGIFVRGNAGYRTGIHMKEYKDKKPAILIGGTVGSFLGEYLAGGLIVVFGIDTEEAPVGNFTGTGMHGGKIFIRTDRELTGLPEQVTAEIASDEDLQEIMPLIAEFAGHFTMEVQSLVNHRYYLLKPNTKNPYTQLYVKN
;
A
#
# COMPACT_ATOMS: atom_id res chain seq x y z
N MET A 1 -9.92 -11.34 -23.04
CA MET A 1 -8.70 -10.59 -22.62
C MET A 1 -8.15 -9.93 -23.87
N THR A 2 -7.77 -8.67 -23.76
CA THR A 2 -7.13 -7.91 -24.85
C THR A 2 -5.65 -7.83 -24.56
N ASP A 3 -4.78 -8.21 -25.51
CA ASP A 3 -3.33 -8.13 -25.33
C ASP A 3 -2.80 -6.84 -26.00
N ILE A 4 -1.97 -6.07 -25.26
CA ILE A 4 -1.37 -4.82 -25.71
C ILE A 4 0.14 -4.90 -25.44
N SER A 5 1.00 -4.69 -26.46
CA SER A 5 2.42 -4.41 -26.22
C SER A 5 2.61 -2.92 -26.01
N ALA A 6 3.27 -2.55 -24.90
CA ALA A 6 3.56 -1.16 -24.55
C ALA A 6 4.89 -0.64 -25.15
N GLN A 7 5.65 -1.48 -25.87
CA GLN A 7 7.04 -1.23 -26.28
C GLN A 7 7.23 0.12 -27.01
N GLU A 8 6.29 0.49 -27.90
CA GLU A 8 6.41 1.71 -28.70
C GLU A 8 5.30 2.74 -28.36
N LEU A 9 4.53 2.48 -27.31
CA LEU A 9 3.44 3.36 -26.91
C LEU A 9 3.91 4.37 -25.87
N ASP A 10 3.58 5.64 -26.10
CA ASP A 10 3.61 6.60 -25.01
C ASP A 10 2.46 6.33 -24.02
N PHE A 11 2.51 7.00 -22.86
CA PHE A 11 1.52 6.76 -21.80
C PHE A 11 0.09 7.15 -22.19
N ARG A 12 -0.12 8.08 -23.13
CA ARG A 12 -1.45 8.50 -23.58
C ARG A 12 -2.04 7.46 -24.50
N GLN A 13 -1.27 7.02 -25.50
CA GLN A 13 -1.67 5.98 -26.46
C GLN A 13 -2.02 4.68 -25.73
N LEU A 14 -1.19 4.27 -24.75
CA LEU A 14 -1.47 3.07 -23.94
C LEU A 14 -2.78 3.21 -23.16
N ASN A 15 -2.97 4.34 -22.45
CA ASN A 15 -4.20 4.55 -21.68
C ASN A 15 -5.45 4.67 -22.55
N GLU A 16 -5.38 5.23 -23.76
CA GLU A 16 -6.49 5.23 -24.73
C GLU A 16 -6.86 3.82 -25.16
N GLN A 17 -5.88 2.96 -25.45
CA GLN A 17 -6.14 1.56 -25.79
C GLN A 17 -6.78 0.80 -24.63
N ILE A 18 -6.29 1.00 -23.39
CA ILE A 18 -6.89 0.40 -22.19
C ILE A 18 -8.34 0.90 -22.02
N ALA A 19 -8.59 2.20 -22.17
CA ALA A 19 -9.91 2.77 -21.98
C ALA A 19 -10.95 2.22 -22.98
N THR A 20 -10.55 1.96 -24.21
CA THR A 20 -11.41 1.45 -25.28
C THR A 20 -11.58 -0.08 -25.26
N ALA A 21 -10.74 -0.81 -24.53
CA ALA A 21 -10.86 -2.26 -24.41
C ALA A 21 -12.16 -2.65 -23.67
N ALA A 22 -12.92 -3.58 -24.27
CA ALA A 22 -14.19 -4.03 -23.70
C ALA A 22 -14.06 -5.13 -22.63
N ALA A 23 -12.85 -5.66 -22.40
CA ALA A 23 -12.58 -6.79 -21.51
C ALA A 23 -11.33 -6.53 -20.67
N ASP A 24 -10.96 -7.52 -19.86
CA ASP A 24 -9.67 -7.52 -19.16
C ASP A 24 -8.50 -7.35 -20.13
N VAL A 25 -7.45 -6.66 -19.68
CA VAL A 25 -6.30 -6.31 -20.52
C VAL A 25 -5.04 -6.92 -19.96
N ARG A 26 -4.24 -7.51 -20.85
CA ARG A 26 -2.85 -7.87 -20.59
C ARG A 26 -1.94 -6.86 -21.28
N ILE A 27 -0.94 -6.34 -20.56
CA ILE A 27 0.03 -5.39 -21.06
C ILE A 27 1.41 -6.03 -20.92
N ASP A 28 2.07 -6.24 -22.04
CA ASP A 28 3.45 -6.72 -22.11
C ASP A 28 4.39 -5.55 -22.45
N ASP A 29 5.67 -5.70 -22.12
CA ASP A 29 6.76 -4.73 -22.39
C ASP A 29 6.52 -3.33 -21.76
N CYS A 30 5.84 -3.27 -20.64
CA CYS A 30 5.60 -2.01 -19.93
C CYS A 30 6.91 -1.47 -19.35
N TYR A 31 7.26 -0.22 -19.69
CA TYR A 31 8.47 0.43 -19.23
C TYR A 31 8.29 1.93 -19.01
N GLY A 32 7.82 2.29 -17.83
CA GLY A 32 7.69 3.68 -17.37
C GLY A 32 6.45 4.43 -17.85
N GLN A 33 5.49 3.78 -18.54
CA GLN A 33 4.24 4.44 -18.91
C GLN A 33 3.42 4.77 -17.66
N ARG A 34 3.01 6.04 -17.55
CA ARG A 34 2.37 6.60 -16.35
C ARG A 34 0.85 6.53 -16.42
N PHE A 35 0.21 6.67 -15.25
CA PHE A 35 -1.25 6.77 -15.10
C PHE A 35 -2.04 5.56 -15.62
N ILE A 36 -1.40 4.39 -15.73
CA ILE A 36 -2.07 3.17 -16.18
C ILE A 36 -3.20 2.82 -15.22
N GLY A 37 -4.38 2.52 -15.75
CA GLY A 37 -5.54 2.10 -14.97
C GLY A 37 -6.13 3.20 -14.08
N THR A 38 -5.91 4.49 -14.38
CA THR A 38 -6.54 5.60 -13.65
C THR A 38 -8.07 5.48 -13.70
N GLY A 39 -8.71 5.48 -12.51
CA GLY A 39 -10.16 5.36 -12.39
C GLY A 39 -10.74 4.02 -12.87
N LEU A 40 -9.92 2.99 -13.04
CA LEU A 40 -10.37 1.68 -13.50
C LEU A 40 -11.44 1.12 -12.56
N ASN A 41 -12.50 0.55 -13.16
CA ASN A 41 -13.59 -0.09 -12.46
C ASN A 41 -13.97 -1.41 -13.16
N GLY A 42 -14.29 -2.45 -12.38
CA GLY A 42 -14.91 -3.70 -12.84
C GLY A 42 -14.09 -4.53 -13.83
N ARG A 43 -12.80 -4.22 -14.04
CA ARG A 43 -11.92 -4.94 -14.97
C ARG A 43 -10.58 -5.28 -14.32
N THR A 44 -9.87 -6.23 -14.93
CA THR A 44 -8.53 -6.64 -14.53
C THR A 44 -7.50 -6.15 -15.55
N LEU A 45 -6.42 -5.53 -15.06
CA LEU A 45 -5.20 -5.30 -15.82
C LEU A 45 -4.10 -6.23 -15.30
N THR A 46 -3.47 -6.98 -16.20
CA THR A 46 -2.27 -7.78 -15.91
C THR A 46 -1.10 -7.15 -16.65
N ILE A 47 -0.08 -6.70 -15.91
CA ILE A 47 1.04 -5.93 -16.47
C ILE A 47 2.33 -6.72 -16.29
N HIS A 48 3.07 -6.93 -17.37
CA HIS A 48 4.41 -7.47 -17.38
C HIS A 48 5.39 -6.34 -17.68
N GLY A 49 6.30 -6.07 -16.73
CA GLY A 49 7.28 -5.00 -16.81
C GLY A 49 7.18 -4.02 -15.63
N THR A 50 7.62 -2.79 -15.85
CA THR A 50 7.68 -1.74 -14.80
C THR A 50 6.84 -0.54 -15.21
N PRO A 51 5.56 -0.47 -14.80
CA PRO A 51 4.75 0.71 -15.02
C PRO A 51 5.31 1.93 -14.27
N GLY A 52 5.08 3.10 -14.85
CA GLY A 52 5.52 4.38 -14.32
C GLY A 52 4.63 4.91 -13.19
N ASN A 53 4.86 6.17 -12.82
CA ASN A 53 4.18 6.83 -11.71
C ASN A 53 2.66 6.86 -11.85
N ALA A 54 1.97 6.88 -10.70
CA ALA A 54 0.52 7.00 -10.58
C ALA A 54 -0.27 5.83 -11.23
N LEU A 55 0.31 4.62 -11.20
CA LEU A 55 -0.42 3.40 -11.53
C LEU A 55 -1.65 3.25 -10.63
N GLY A 56 -2.83 3.02 -11.20
CA GLY A 56 -4.06 2.83 -10.44
C GLY A 56 -4.53 4.05 -9.66
N ALA A 57 -4.12 5.26 -10.04
CA ALA A 57 -4.65 6.48 -9.43
C ALA A 57 -6.17 6.52 -9.55
N TYR A 58 -6.88 6.85 -8.45
CA TYR A 58 -8.35 6.86 -8.39
C TYR A 58 -9.03 5.53 -8.72
N LEU A 59 -8.32 4.38 -8.65
CA LEU A 59 -8.89 3.05 -8.86
C LEU A 59 -10.18 2.90 -8.03
N ASP A 60 -11.27 2.38 -8.63
CA ASP A 60 -12.58 2.27 -7.96
C ASP A 60 -13.27 0.93 -8.26
N GLY A 61 -12.67 -0.18 -7.83
CA GLY A 61 -13.24 -1.53 -7.93
C GLY A 61 -12.62 -2.41 -9.01
N GLY A 62 -11.59 -1.98 -9.71
CA GLY A 62 -10.79 -2.81 -10.62
C GLY A 62 -9.68 -3.60 -9.90
N VAL A 63 -9.02 -4.48 -10.64
CA VAL A 63 -7.83 -5.23 -10.18
C VAL A 63 -6.66 -4.93 -11.11
N ILE A 64 -5.52 -4.57 -10.52
CA ILE A 64 -4.25 -4.38 -11.24
C ILE A 64 -3.22 -5.35 -10.70
N ASN A 65 -2.73 -6.24 -11.55
CA ASN A 65 -1.73 -7.26 -11.21
C ASN A 65 -0.43 -6.98 -11.96
N VAL A 66 0.66 -6.67 -11.25
CA VAL A 66 1.94 -6.28 -11.85
C VAL A 66 3.00 -7.34 -11.60
N HIS A 67 3.45 -7.98 -12.66
CA HIS A 67 4.59 -8.91 -12.67
C HIS A 67 5.91 -8.14 -12.92
N GLY A 68 6.32 -7.38 -11.92
CA GLY A 68 7.51 -6.52 -11.94
C GLY A 68 7.46 -5.49 -10.82
N ASN A 69 8.38 -4.52 -10.88
CA ASN A 69 8.40 -3.40 -9.96
C ASN A 69 7.43 -2.30 -10.42
N VAL A 70 7.10 -1.39 -9.51
CA VAL A 70 6.30 -0.19 -9.82
C VAL A 70 7.04 1.06 -9.34
N GLN A 71 6.78 2.19 -10.01
CA GLN A 71 7.34 3.49 -9.64
C GLN A 71 6.51 4.19 -8.55
N ASP A 72 6.54 5.52 -8.47
CA ASP A 72 5.97 6.30 -7.38
C ASP A 72 4.46 6.52 -7.48
N ALA A 73 3.84 6.86 -6.35
CA ALA A 73 2.43 7.25 -6.23
C ALA A 73 1.42 6.21 -6.75
N VAL A 74 1.74 4.93 -6.60
CA VAL A 74 0.82 3.82 -6.93
C VAL A 74 -0.39 3.87 -6.01
N GLY A 75 -1.60 3.77 -6.58
CA GLY A 75 -2.84 3.83 -5.82
C GLY A 75 -3.15 5.21 -5.22
N ASP A 76 -2.61 6.29 -5.81
CA ASP A 76 -2.95 7.65 -5.39
C ASP A 76 -4.47 7.85 -5.40
N THR A 77 -5.01 8.26 -4.25
CA THR A 77 -6.45 8.51 -4.05
C THR A 77 -7.35 7.33 -4.45
N MET A 78 -6.84 6.10 -4.38
CA MET A 78 -7.60 4.88 -4.65
C MET A 78 -8.85 4.79 -3.76
N ASN A 79 -10.00 4.47 -4.36
CA ASN A 79 -11.29 4.42 -3.67
C ASN A 79 -11.76 2.99 -3.39
N ASP A 80 -11.38 2.01 -4.22
CA ASP A 80 -11.69 0.59 -4.06
C ASP A 80 -10.89 -0.27 -5.04
N GLY A 81 -10.96 -1.61 -4.89
CA GLY A 81 -10.28 -2.58 -5.76
C GLY A 81 -8.99 -3.13 -5.17
N ARG A 82 -8.13 -3.68 -6.04
CA ARG A 82 -6.88 -4.33 -5.65
C ARG A 82 -5.73 -3.96 -6.56
N ILE A 83 -4.57 -3.65 -5.97
CA ILE A 83 -3.31 -3.53 -6.69
C ILE A 83 -2.33 -4.55 -6.09
N ILE A 84 -1.86 -5.49 -6.91
CA ILE A 84 -0.96 -6.56 -6.51
C ILE A 84 0.37 -6.37 -7.25
N VAL A 85 1.47 -6.21 -6.53
CA VAL A 85 2.82 -5.96 -7.06
C VAL A 85 3.73 -7.10 -6.66
N HIS A 86 4.24 -7.86 -7.63
CA HIS A 86 5.13 -8.99 -7.42
C HIS A 86 6.60 -8.58 -7.20
N GLY A 87 6.95 -7.32 -7.40
CA GLY A 87 8.27 -6.73 -7.15
C GLY A 87 8.22 -5.68 -6.03
N ASP A 88 9.06 -4.65 -6.19
CA ASP A 88 9.17 -3.51 -5.29
C ASP A 88 8.29 -2.33 -5.75
N ALA A 89 7.94 -1.44 -4.83
CA ALA A 89 7.24 -0.19 -5.09
C ALA A 89 8.09 1.03 -4.71
N GLY A 90 7.92 2.12 -5.44
CA GLY A 90 8.56 3.40 -5.17
C GLY A 90 7.92 4.19 -4.02
N ASP A 91 8.09 5.51 -4.04
CA ASP A 91 7.67 6.44 -3.00
C ASP A 91 6.17 6.76 -3.05
N ALA A 92 5.62 7.22 -1.94
CA ALA A 92 4.24 7.68 -1.80
C ALA A 92 3.17 6.63 -2.22
N LEU A 93 3.48 5.34 -2.06
CA LEU A 93 2.54 4.24 -2.29
C LEU A 93 1.27 4.46 -1.44
N GLY A 94 0.08 4.41 -2.07
CA GLY A 94 -1.20 4.62 -1.40
C GLY A 94 -1.44 6.04 -0.89
N TYR A 95 -0.84 7.06 -1.54
CA TYR A 95 -1.07 8.46 -1.18
C TYR A 95 -2.57 8.78 -1.14
N ALA A 96 -3.03 9.32 -0.02
CA ALA A 96 -4.43 9.71 0.20
C ALA A 96 -5.48 8.62 -0.14
N MET A 97 -5.10 7.34 -0.13
CA MET A 97 -5.96 6.18 -0.38
C MET A 97 -7.16 6.18 0.58
N ARG A 98 -8.36 5.82 0.09
CA ARG A 98 -9.63 5.89 0.82
C ARG A 98 -10.35 4.54 0.96
N GLY A 99 -9.91 3.53 0.23
CA GLY A 99 -10.50 2.19 0.23
C GLY A 99 -9.70 1.25 -0.66
N GLY A 100 -10.09 -0.02 -0.67
CA GLY A 100 -9.39 -1.07 -1.41
C GLY A 100 -8.11 -1.58 -0.73
N GLY A 101 -7.31 -2.34 -1.46
CA GLY A 101 -6.09 -2.98 -0.95
C GLY A 101 -4.91 -2.87 -1.91
N ILE A 102 -3.72 -2.57 -1.39
CA ILE A 102 -2.45 -2.62 -2.11
C ILE A 102 -1.57 -3.67 -1.45
N PHE A 103 -1.07 -4.62 -2.23
CA PHE A 103 -0.26 -5.74 -1.80
C PHE A 103 1.07 -5.71 -2.57
N VAL A 104 2.19 -5.57 -1.86
CA VAL A 104 3.53 -5.53 -2.45
C VAL A 104 4.35 -6.67 -1.90
N ARG A 105 4.86 -7.56 -2.77
CA ARG A 105 5.69 -8.69 -2.36
C ARG A 105 7.05 -8.27 -1.80
N GLY A 106 7.65 -7.27 -2.42
CA GLY A 106 8.97 -6.73 -2.09
C GLY A 106 8.92 -5.54 -1.13
N ASN A 107 9.77 -4.56 -1.38
CA ASN A 107 9.94 -3.37 -0.57
C ASN A 107 9.07 -2.21 -1.06
N ALA A 108 8.88 -1.19 -0.21
CA ALA A 108 8.26 0.07 -0.59
C ALA A 108 9.13 1.26 -0.17
N GLY A 109 8.99 2.36 -0.90
CA GLY A 109 9.77 3.57 -0.68
C GLY A 109 9.29 4.44 0.47
N TYR A 110 9.69 5.71 0.44
CA TYR A 110 9.34 6.73 1.42
C TYR A 110 7.85 7.08 1.38
N ARG A 111 7.27 7.48 2.53
CA ARG A 111 5.90 8.00 2.63
C ARG A 111 4.81 7.02 2.17
N THR A 112 5.03 5.73 2.32
CA THR A 112 3.99 4.72 2.10
C THR A 112 2.80 4.98 3.02
N GLY A 113 1.58 5.06 2.47
CA GLY A 113 0.34 5.32 3.21
C GLY A 113 0.16 6.77 3.71
N ILE A 114 0.95 7.71 3.17
CA ILE A 114 0.81 9.14 3.54
C ILE A 114 -0.61 9.65 3.23
N HIS A 115 -1.21 10.36 4.21
CA HIS A 115 -2.58 10.90 4.16
C HIS A 115 -3.69 9.87 3.90
N MET A 116 -3.40 8.57 4.04
CA MET A 116 -4.41 7.53 3.90
C MET A 116 -5.50 7.68 4.97
N LYS A 117 -6.77 7.48 4.60
CA LYS A 117 -7.90 7.62 5.50
C LYS A 117 -9.09 6.74 5.12
N GLU A 118 -9.87 6.36 6.10
CA GLU A 118 -11.16 5.70 5.88
C GLU A 118 -12.18 6.66 5.25
N TYR A 119 -13.04 6.14 4.40
CA TYR A 119 -14.12 6.91 3.80
C TYR A 119 -15.43 6.10 3.83
N LYS A 120 -16.40 6.57 4.63
CA LYS A 120 -17.66 5.85 4.92
C LYS A 120 -17.36 4.48 5.54
N ASP A 121 -17.79 3.40 4.89
CA ASP A 121 -17.61 2.00 5.26
C ASP A 121 -16.34 1.37 4.66
N LYS A 122 -15.61 2.13 3.81
CA LYS A 122 -14.39 1.66 3.16
C LYS A 122 -13.17 1.87 4.06
N LYS A 123 -12.42 0.80 4.27
CA LYS A 123 -11.20 0.77 5.07
C LYS A 123 -10.01 0.41 4.16
N PRO A 124 -9.17 1.39 3.81
CA PRO A 124 -8.01 1.12 2.96
C PRO A 124 -6.97 0.25 3.68
N ALA A 125 -6.28 -0.60 2.93
CA ALA A 125 -5.23 -1.46 3.46
C ALA A 125 -4.00 -1.49 2.55
N ILE A 126 -2.80 -1.44 3.14
CA ILE A 126 -1.52 -1.61 2.46
C ILE A 126 -0.72 -2.70 3.16
N LEU A 127 -0.29 -3.72 2.43
CA LEU A 127 0.51 -4.82 2.94
C LEU A 127 1.83 -4.93 2.19
N ILE A 128 2.95 -4.89 2.90
CA ILE A 128 4.30 -4.89 2.35
C ILE A 128 5.06 -6.11 2.86
N GLY A 129 5.57 -6.94 1.94
CA GLY A 129 6.33 -8.14 2.26
C GLY A 129 7.71 -7.83 2.82
N GLY A 130 8.43 -6.91 2.20
CA GLY A 130 9.78 -6.51 2.59
C GLY A 130 9.82 -5.33 3.58
N THR A 131 10.70 -4.39 3.31
CA THR A 131 10.96 -3.20 4.13
C THR A 131 10.28 -1.96 3.57
N VAL A 132 10.11 -0.93 4.40
CA VAL A 132 9.53 0.36 3.99
C VAL A 132 10.48 1.50 4.36
N GLY A 133 10.57 2.50 3.50
CA GLY A 133 11.35 3.70 3.74
C GLY A 133 10.81 4.57 4.89
N SER A 134 11.44 5.72 5.13
CA SER A 134 11.05 6.65 6.19
C SER A 134 9.69 7.30 5.93
N PHE A 135 9.06 7.82 7.00
CA PHE A 135 7.76 8.48 6.99
C PHE A 135 6.58 7.54 6.62
N LEU A 136 6.71 6.24 6.94
CA LEU A 136 5.59 5.29 6.82
C LEU A 136 4.37 5.81 7.59
N GLY A 137 3.20 5.89 6.95
CA GLY A 137 1.96 6.36 7.57
C GLY A 137 1.98 7.82 8.02
N GLU A 138 2.76 8.67 7.35
CA GLU A 138 2.77 10.11 7.62
C GLU A 138 1.36 10.70 7.44
N TYR A 139 0.84 11.39 8.47
CA TYR A 139 -0.53 11.91 8.52
C TYR A 139 -1.64 10.87 8.28
N LEU A 140 -1.38 9.61 8.65
CA LEU A 140 -2.40 8.55 8.58
C LEU A 140 -3.63 8.93 9.42
N ALA A 141 -4.81 8.91 8.80
CA ALA A 141 -6.08 9.27 9.42
C ALA A 141 -7.06 8.09 9.55
N GLY A 142 -6.73 6.93 8.98
CA GLY A 142 -7.55 5.71 9.03
C GLY A 142 -7.00 4.62 8.12
N GLY A 143 -7.50 3.41 8.26
CA GLY A 143 -7.07 2.23 7.52
C GLY A 143 -5.96 1.43 8.19
N LEU A 144 -5.45 0.44 7.50
CA LEU A 144 -4.48 -0.53 7.99
C LEU A 144 -3.21 -0.55 7.14
N ILE A 145 -2.05 -0.53 7.77
CA ILE A 145 -0.77 -0.80 7.11
C ILE A 145 -0.12 -1.99 7.83
N VAL A 146 0.34 -2.99 7.08
CA VAL A 146 1.06 -4.16 7.60
C VAL A 146 2.40 -4.28 6.90
N VAL A 147 3.48 -4.33 7.67
CA VAL A 147 4.85 -4.54 7.16
C VAL A 147 5.38 -5.85 7.73
N PHE A 148 5.66 -6.80 6.85
CA PHE A 148 6.11 -8.13 7.26
C PHE A 148 7.61 -8.24 7.49
N GLY A 149 8.44 -7.44 6.80
CA GLY A 149 9.89 -7.52 6.92
C GLY A 149 10.41 -8.93 6.60
N ILE A 150 9.90 -9.53 5.52
CA ILE A 150 10.37 -10.84 5.07
C ILE A 150 11.83 -10.67 4.59
N ASP A 151 12.68 -11.60 5.00
CA ASP A 151 14.11 -11.62 4.61
C ASP A 151 14.96 -10.47 5.19
N THR A 152 14.49 -9.78 6.27
CA THR A 152 15.33 -8.84 7.02
C THR A 152 15.41 -9.20 8.50
N GLU A 153 16.59 -9.07 9.07
CA GLU A 153 16.83 -9.20 10.52
C GLU A 153 16.73 -7.84 11.24
N GLU A 154 16.73 -6.75 10.52
CA GLU A 154 16.60 -5.39 11.05
C GLU A 154 15.13 -4.98 11.18
N ALA A 155 14.88 -3.84 11.83
CA ALA A 155 13.54 -3.26 11.84
C ALA A 155 13.11 -2.92 10.39
N PRO A 156 11.96 -3.42 9.92
CA PRO A 156 11.59 -3.30 8.50
C PRO A 156 11.06 -1.93 8.11
N VAL A 157 11.25 -0.92 8.93
CA VAL A 157 10.75 0.46 8.71
C VAL A 157 11.86 1.48 8.93
N GLY A 158 11.81 2.55 8.15
CA GLY A 158 12.73 3.67 8.29
C GLY A 158 12.35 4.63 9.43
N ASN A 159 12.96 5.83 9.44
CA ASN A 159 12.75 6.83 10.47
C ASN A 159 11.38 7.51 10.35
N PHE A 160 10.92 8.13 11.44
CA PHE A 160 9.73 8.98 11.49
C PHE A 160 8.42 8.27 11.14
N THR A 161 8.35 6.95 11.38
CA THR A 161 7.13 6.15 11.17
C THR A 161 5.97 6.69 12.00
N GLY A 162 4.83 6.94 11.37
CA GLY A 162 3.62 7.47 11.99
C GLY A 162 3.65 8.96 12.30
N THR A 163 4.60 9.73 11.73
CA THR A 163 4.63 11.19 11.93
C THR A 163 3.29 11.83 11.58
N GLY A 164 2.70 12.54 12.54
CA GLY A 164 1.41 13.22 12.35
C GLY A 164 0.20 12.30 12.23
N MET A 165 0.33 10.98 12.44
CA MET A 165 -0.83 10.09 12.42
C MET A 165 -1.84 10.47 13.52
N HIS A 166 -3.12 10.38 13.17
CA HIS A 166 -4.23 10.71 14.06
C HIS A 166 -5.41 9.74 13.94
N GLY A 167 -5.24 8.67 13.19
CA GLY A 167 -6.15 7.54 13.03
C GLY A 167 -5.43 6.36 12.39
N GLY A 168 -6.16 5.27 12.13
CA GLY A 168 -5.60 4.06 11.54
C GLY A 168 -4.69 3.26 12.47
N LYS A 169 -4.14 2.17 11.94
CA LYS A 169 -3.25 1.25 12.64
C LYS A 169 -2.10 0.83 11.73
N ILE A 170 -0.89 0.72 12.27
CA ILE A 170 0.27 0.19 11.57
C ILE A 170 0.76 -1.06 12.33
N PHE A 171 0.81 -2.19 11.66
CA PHE A 171 1.34 -3.45 12.20
C PHE A 171 2.71 -3.71 11.61
N ILE A 172 3.71 -3.91 12.45
CA ILE A 172 5.10 -4.15 12.04
C ILE A 172 5.57 -5.47 12.65
N ARG A 173 5.83 -6.45 11.78
CA ARG A 173 6.39 -7.74 12.19
C ARG A 173 7.89 -7.58 12.40
N THR A 174 8.35 -7.69 13.64
CA THR A 174 9.77 -7.67 13.98
C THR A 174 10.02 -8.12 15.42
N ASP A 175 11.17 -8.74 15.64
CA ASP A 175 11.69 -9.03 16.98
C ASP A 175 12.61 -7.92 17.51
N ARG A 176 12.96 -6.95 16.67
CA ARG A 176 13.74 -5.77 17.06
C ARG A 176 12.86 -4.76 17.76
N GLU A 177 13.46 -4.01 18.67
CA GLU A 177 12.80 -2.87 19.29
C GLU A 177 12.66 -1.72 18.28
N LEU A 178 11.46 -1.14 18.18
CA LEU A 178 11.21 0.03 17.36
C LEU A 178 11.68 1.29 18.09
N THR A 179 12.60 2.02 17.49
CA THR A 179 13.17 3.26 18.06
C THR A 179 12.86 4.46 17.16
N GLY A 180 13.01 5.67 17.70
CA GLY A 180 12.83 6.91 16.91
C GLY A 180 11.40 7.19 16.47
N LEU A 181 10.40 6.62 17.16
CA LEU A 181 9.00 6.92 16.91
C LEU A 181 8.65 8.34 17.39
N PRO A 182 7.76 9.06 16.69
CA PRO A 182 7.28 10.36 17.13
C PRO A 182 6.49 10.26 18.45
N GLU A 183 6.52 11.30 19.29
CA GLU A 183 5.85 11.31 20.60
C GLU A 183 4.34 11.06 20.54
N GLN A 184 3.68 11.40 19.42
CA GLN A 184 2.25 11.17 19.23
C GLN A 184 1.88 9.73 18.84
N VAL A 185 2.87 8.84 18.70
CA VAL A 185 2.65 7.43 18.35
C VAL A 185 2.96 6.55 19.56
N THR A 186 2.03 5.65 19.88
CA THR A 186 2.28 4.55 20.81
C THR A 186 2.60 3.30 20.02
N ALA A 187 3.58 2.52 20.48
CA ALA A 187 3.89 1.19 19.99
C ALA A 187 3.73 0.17 21.11
N GLU A 188 2.90 -0.81 20.91
CA GLU A 188 2.67 -1.91 21.83
C GLU A 188 2.78 -3.26 21.10
N ILE A 189 3.01 -4.34 21.81
CA ILE A 189 2.94 -5.68 21.23
C ILE A 189 1.47 -5.97 20.91
N ALA A 190 1.18 -6.31 19.67
CA ALA A 190 -0.16 -6.65 19.22
C ALA A 190 -0.69 -7.87 19.98
N SER A 191 -1.91 -7.78 20.48
CA SER A 191 -2.63 -8.90 21.08
C SER A 191 -3.17 -9.85 20.01
N ASP A 192 -3.62 -11.04 20.44
CA ASP A 192 -4.28 -11.98 19.54
C ASP A 192 -5.54 -11.36 18.89
N GLU A 193 -6.28 -10.51 19.63
CA GLU A 193 -7.45 -9.80 19.12
C GLU A 193 -7.05 -8.78 18.02
N ASP A 194 -5.95 -8.04 18.23
CA ASP A 194 -5.43 -7.12 17.21
C ASP A 194 -5.01 -7.87 15.95
N LEU A 195 -4.39 -9.04 16.08
CA LEU A 195 -3.99 -9.86 14.94
C LEU A 195 -5.18 -10.45 14.20
N GLN A 196 -6.28 -10.80 14.91
CA GLN A 196 -7.51 -11.27 14.25
C GLN A 196 -8.10 -10.23 13.30
N GLU A 197 -7.94 -8.93 13.56
CA GLU A 197 -8.40 -7.87 12.67
C GLU A 197 -7.72 -7.92 11.30
N ILE A 198 -6.43 -8.27 11.25
CA ILE A 198 -5.64 -8.28 10.01
C ILE A 198 -5.53 -9.67 9.37
N MET A 199 -6.01 -10.74 10.03
CA MET A 199 -5.93 -12.11 9.50
C MET A 199 -6.53 -12.28 8.10
N PRO A 200 -7.69 -11.71 7.75
CA PRO A 200 -8.21 -11.81 6.38
C PRO A 200 -7.27 -11.20 5.33
N LEU A 201 -6.62 -10.07 5.67
CA LEU A 201 -5.66 -9.40 4.80
C LEU A 201 -4.35 -10.19 4.67
N ILE A 202 -3.87 -10.80 5.76
CA ILE A 202 -2.71 -11.68 5.73
C ILE A 202 -2.98 -12.91 4.85
N ALA A 203 -4.16 -13.50 4.96
CA ALA A 203 -4.54 -14.64 4.13
C ALA A 203 -4.64 -14.25 2.64
N GLU A 204 -5.18 -13.06 2.34
CA GLU A 204 -5.23 -12.51 0.99
C GLU A 204 -3.81 -12.28 0.43
N PHE A 205 -2.93 -11.65 1.22
CA PHE A 205 -1.52 -11.45 0.86
C PHE A 205 -0.82 -12.78 0.57
N ALA A 206 -0.96 -13.76 1.47
CA ALA A 206 -0.38 -15.08 1.30
C ALA A 206 -0.87 -15.77 0.02
N GLY A 207 -2.15 -15.63 -0.29
CA GLY A 207 -2.76 -16.15 -1.52
C GLY A 207 -2.19 -15.51 -2.78
N HIS A 208 -2.02 -14.20 -2.82
CA HIS A 208 -1.44 -13.48 -3.96
C HIS A 208 0.00 -13.91 -4.27
N PHE A 209 0.78 -14.24 -3.26
CA PHE A 209 2.22 -14.53 -3.40
C PHE A 209 2.59 -15.98 -3.13
N THR A 210 1.59 -16.88 -3.06
CA THR A 210 1.79 -18.33 -2.86
C THR A 210 2.64 -18.63 -1.63
N MET A 211 2.28 -18.02 -0.49
CA MET A 211 2.97 -18.15 0.79
C MET A 211 2.11 -18.90 1.80
N GLU A 212 2.77 -19.53 2.77
CA GLU A 212 2.08 -20.14 3.91
C GLU A 212 1.69 -19.06 4.92
N VAL A 213 0.41 -18.95 5.27
CA VAL A 213 -0.09 -17.98 6.25
C VAL A 213 0.67 -18.07 7.58
N GLN A 214 0.99 -19.30 8.03
CA GLN A 214 1.71 -19.53 9.29
C GLN A 214 3.11 -18.89 9.30
N SER A 215 3.78 -18.79 8.15
CA SER A 215 5.08 -18.12 8.03
C SER A 215 5.01 -16.61 8.26
N LEU A 216 3.82 -16.03 8.15
CA LEU A 216 3.57 -14.61 8.40
C LEU A 216 3.08 -14.34 9.82
N VAL A 217 2.25 -15.21 10.40
CA VAL A 217 1.60 -14.96 11.70
C VAL A 217 2.39 -15.44 12.92
N ASN A 218 3.26 -16.44 12.79
CA ASN A 218 4.04 -17.00 13.91
C ASN A 218 5.22 -16.10 14.33
N HIS A 219 4.99 -14.80 14.45
CA HIS A 219 6.00 -13.81 14.79
C HIS A 219 5.42 -12.74 15.69
N ARG A 220 6.31 -11.99 16.34
CA ARG A 220 5.91 -10.81 17.11
C ARG A 220 5.53 -9.65 16.17
N TYR A 221 4.44 -8.97 16.50
CA TYR A 221 4.01 -7.75 15.84
C TYR A 221 3.97 -6.59 16.82
N TYR A 222 4.50 -5.46 16.42
CA TYR A 222 4.18 -4.18 17.05
C TYR A 222 2.95 -3.60 16.38
N LEU A 223 2.04 -3.07 17.21
CA LEU A 223 0.91 -2.29 16.77
C LEU A 223 1.16 -0.82 17.13
N LEU A 224 1.21 0.04 16.10
CA LEU A 224 1.33 1.48 16.26
C LEU A 224 -0.04 2.12 16.14
N LYS A 225 -0.36 2.98 17.11
CA LYS A 225 -1.60 3.76 17.16
C LYS A 225 -1.29 5.22 17.54
N PRO A 226 -2.10 6.21 17.08
CA PRO A 226 -1.97 7.56 17.58
C PRO A 226 -2.39 7.62 19.04
N ASN A 227 -1.65 8.36 19.87
CA ASN A 227 -2.03 8.64 21.26
C ASN A 227 -3.01 9.82 21.38
N THR A 228 -3.27 10.53 20.30
CA THR A 228 -4.21 11.65 20.22
C THR A 228 -4.92 11.69 18.87
N LYS A 229 -6.20 12.05 18.87
CA LYS A 229 -6.97 12.29 17.64
C LYS A 229 -6.71 13.67 17.03
N ASN A 230 -5.99 14.54 17.72
CA ASN A 230 -5.68 15.88 17.24
C ASN A 230 -4.18 16.19 17.40
N PRO A 231 -3.36 15.84 16.39
CA PRO A 231 -1.91 16.09 16.43
C PRO A 231 -1.55 17.59 16.41
N TYR A 232 -2.52 18.46 16.12
CA TYR A 232 -2.33 19.91 16.01
C TYR A 232 -2.79 20.68 17.24
N THR A 233 -3.09 20.04 18.37
CA THR A 233 -3.55 20.69 19.60
C THR A 233 -2.63 21.82 20.05
N GLN A 234 -1.35 21.74 19.79
CA GLN A 234 -0.35 22.78 20.14
C GLN A 234 -0.43 24.02 19.24
N LEU A 235 -1.08 23.91 18.06
CA LEU A 235 -1.23 25.03 17.12
C LEU A 235 -2.48 25.86 17.39
N TYR A 236 -3.40 25.35 18.20
CA TYR A 236 -4.67 26.03 18.50
C TYR A 236 -4.62 26.62 19.90
N VAL A 237 -4.69 27.94 19.99
CA VAL A 237 -4.91 28.65 21.25
C VAL A 237 -6.33 28.37 21.71
N LYS A 238 -6.51 27.78 22.88
CA LYS A 238 -7.85 27.69 23.51
C LYS A 238 -8.23 29.07 23.96
N ASN A 239 -9.26 29.65 23.34
CA ASN A 239 -9.93 30.87 23.82
C ASN A 239 -10.80 30.52 25.02
#